data_a8661dca15ba50e2b253d7dfbed00f22
#
_entry.id   a8661dca15ba50e2b253d7dfbed00f22
#
_cell.length_a   1.000
_cell.length_b   1.000
_cell.length_c   1.000
_cell.angle_alpha   90.00
_cell.angle_beta   90.00
_cell.angle_gamma   90.00
#
_symmetry.space_group_name_H-M   'P 1'
#
loop_
_entity.id
_entity.type
_entity.pdbx_description
1 polymer ?
#
loop_
_entity_poly.entity_id
_entity_poly.type
_entity_poly.pdbx_seq_one_letter_code
_entity_poly.pdbx_strand_id
1 'polypeptide(L)'
;MNKKILHVVSSDAVKERVFQLINSSKNEEIVVCPTSLFYGKLPKNYTKKELTATALSLQKYSCSDSLYEFTHRDYSVYNKVIVWHGRNAEEILLLYWMADLTKDNLYEIDVADCKEVFEEFKRTSLYHFPVIFVEALEIEELERYDWLGEYLKKVGEEQHSQYKSNWEYWRNKRSFLRVCRDNDWVIDSVDEELIVKMMHDIMNSDYYHKLPDWVKYAVLLSIITYDLYVDFSHLFVCNRIADLVLRNNKEITENGLVDLFDIIQWREAYQFENFGRFRRLQQVNKRLLAK
;
A
#
# COMPACT_ATOMS: atom_id res chain seq x y z
N MET A 1 -34.67 15.92 0.67
CA MET A 1 -33.90 14.72 1.07
C MET A 1 -32.47 15.16 1.29
N ASN A 2 -31.93 14.97 2.50
CA ASN A 2 -30.53 15.27 2.77
C ASN A 2 -29.67 14.28 1.98
N LYS A 3 -28.78 14.85 1.21
CA LYS A 3 -27.93 14.12 0.28
C LYS A 3 -26.81 13.43 1.05
N LYS A 4 -26.74 12.11 1.02
CA LYS A 4 -25.69 11.32 1.68
C LYS A 4 -24.37 11.37 0.91
N ILE A 5 -23.28 11.50 1.63
CA ILE A 5 -21.91 11.40 1.11
C ILE A 5 -21.28 10.14 1.70
N LEU A 6 -20.59 9.35 0.87
CA LEU A 6 -19.82 8.20 1.31
C LEU A 6 -18.34 8.49 1.07
N HIS A 7 -17.54 8.35 2.11
CA HIS A 7 -16.09 8.34 2.03
C HIS A 7 -15.60 6.90 1.99
N VAL A 8 -14.72 6.57 1.06
CA VAL A 8 -14.13 5.24 0.89
C VAL A 8 -12.64 5.35 1.12
N VAL A 9 -12.11 4.51 2.00
CA VAL A 9 -10.72 4.57 2.47
C VAL A 9 -10.08 3.18 2.47
N SER A 10 -8.75 3.13 2.42
CA SER A 10 -7.98 1.90 2.31
C SER A 10 -7.87 1.12 3.63
N SER A 11 -7.81 1.80 4.77
CA SER A 11 -7.57 1.17 6.08
C SER A 11 -8.35 1.86 7.21
N ASP A 12 -8.41 1.19 8.37
CA ASP A 12 -8.97 1.79 9.58
C ASP A 12 -8.17 3.00 10.07
N ALA A 13 -6.85 3.01 9.87
CA ALA A 13 -6.02 4.16 10.21
C ALA A 13 -6.40 5.39 9.37
N VAL A 14 -6.63 5.21 8.07
CA VAL A 14 -7.13 6.28 7.19
C VAL A 14 -8.55 6.71 7.59
N LYS A 15 -9.40 5.74 7.96
CA LYS A 15 -10.75 6.05 8.44
C LYS A 15 -10.75 6.99 9.64
N GLU A 16 -9.90 6.76 10.62
CA GLU A 16 -9.80 7.60 11.81
C GLU A 16 -9.38 9.03 11.46
N ARG A 17 -8.42 9.20 10.56
CA ARG A 17 -7.98 10.50 10.05
C ARG A 17 -9.10 11.24 9.31
N VAL A 18 -9.72 10.58 8.35
CA VAL A 18 -10.83 11.17 7.57
C VAL A 18 -12.01 11.50 8.46
N PHE A 19 -12.32 10.67 9.46
CA PHE A 19 -13.38 10.93 10.43
C PHE A 19 -13.18 12.24 11.20
N GLN A 20 -11.94 12.54 11.58
CA GLN A 20 -11.61 13.82 12.25
C GLN A 20 -11.81 15.01 11.31
N LEU A 21 -11.41 14.88 10.04
CA LEU A 21 -11.51 15.94 9.03
C LEU A 21 -12.96 16.32 8.68
N ILE A 22 -13.85 15.34 8.55
CA ILE A 22 -15.23 15.58 8.09
C ILE A 22 -16.17 16.05 9.19
N ASN A 23 -15.69 16.18 10.44
CA ASN A 23 -16.50 16.65 11.61
C ASN A 23 -17.88 15.96 11.72
N SER A 24 -17.98 14.70 11.32
CA SER A 24 -19.13 13.80 11.51
C SER A 24 -20.49 14.46 11.28
N SER A 25 -20.72 15.03 10.10
CA SER A 25 -22.06 15.45 9.79
C SER A 25 -22.98 14.22 9.72
N LYS A 26 -24.25 14.36 10.16
CA LYS A 26 -25.24 13.25 10.14
C LYS A 26 -25.48 12.64 8.76
N ASN A 27 -24.91 13.23 7.71
CA ASN A 27 -25.11 12.87 6.31
C ASN A 27 -23.88 12.24 5.65
N GLU A 28 -22.81 12.06 6.41
CA GLU A 28 -21.55 11.49 5.91
C GLU A 28 -21.30 10.11 6.53
N GLU A 29 -20.88 9.17 5.72
CA GLU A 29 -20.56 7.80 6.09
C GLU A 29 -19.15 7.48 5.61
N ILE A 30 -18.39 6.70 6.38
CA ILE A 30 -17.06 6.22 5.97
C ILE A 30 -17.11 4.71 5.90
N VAL A 31 -16.61 4.15 4.80
CA VAL A 31 -16.42 2.71 4.62
C VAL A 31 -14.96 2.42 4.34
N VAL A 32 -14.46 1.38 5.00
CA VAL A 32 -13.09 0.87 4.80
C VAL A 32 -13.12 -0.24 3.76
N CYS A 33 -12.14 -0.26 2.87
CA CYS A 33 -11.91 -1.39 1.97
C CYS A 33 -11.65 -2.66 2.81
N PRO A 34 -12.46 -3.70 2.68
CA PRO A 34 -12.38 -4.86 3.59
C PRO A 34 -11.27 -5.85 3.22
N THR A 35 -10.36 -5.48 2.34
CA THR A 35 -9.28 -6.34 1.85
C THR A 35 -8.10 -5.53 1.40
N SER A 36 -6.91 -6.07 1.54
CA SER A 36 -5.73 -5.47 0.92
C SER A 36 -5.74 -5.68 -0.59
N LEU A 37 -5.44 -4.63 -1.32
CA LEU A 37 -5.27 -4.64 -2.78
C LEU A 37 -3.81 -4.69 -3.21
N PHE A 38 -2.93 -4.53 -2.26
CA PHE A 38 -1.50 -4.43 -2.44
C PHE A 38 -0.86 -5.79 -2.81
N TYR A 39 -1.39 -6.91 -2.31
CA TYR A 39 -0.87 -8.26 -2.56
C TYR A 39 -1.98 -9.27 -2.83
N GLY A 40 -1.58 -10.45 -3.31
CA GLY A 40 -2.46 -11.59 -3.49
C GLY A 40 -3.45 -11.45 -4.65
N LYS A 41 -4.46 -12.29 -4.63
CA LYS A 41 -5.46 -12.38 -5.70
C LYS A 41 -6.54 -11.32 -5.51
N LEU A 42 -6.80 -10.54 -6.54
CA LEU A 42 -7.97 -9.66 -6.60
C LEU A 42 -9.22 -10.44 -7.07
N PRO A 43 -10.44 -10.02 -6.67
CA PRO A 43 -11.66 -10.72 -7.06
C PRO A 43 -11.93 -10.53 -8.56
N LYS A 44 -12.02 -11.66 -9.30
CA LYS A 44 -12.31 -11.64 -10.74
C LYS A 44 -13.77 -11.29 -11.04
N ASN A 45 -14.66 -11.60 -10.12
CA ASN A 45 -16.07 -11.21 -10.15
C ASN A 45 -16.58 -11.11 -8.70
N TYR A 46 -17.81 -10.65 -8.53
CA TYR A 46 -18.38 -10.39 -7.20
C TYR A 46 -19.34 -11.50 -6.72
N THR A 47 -19.21 -12.69 -7.25
CA THR A 47 -19.95 -13.84 -6.72
C THR A 47 -19.43 -14.23 -5.33
N LYS A 48 -20.31 -14.70 -4.46
CA LYS A 48 -19.92 -15.13 -3.09
C LYS A 48 -18.77 -16.15 -3.12
N LYS A 49 -18.78 -17.08 -4.09
CA LYS A 49 -17.71 -18.07 -4.27
C LYS A 49 -16.34 -17.42 -4.55
N GLU A 50 -16.29 -16.45 -5.46
CA GLU A 50 -15.02 -15.77 -5.81
C GLU A 50 -14.53 -14.88 -4.67
N LEU A 51 -15.42 -14.15 -4.01
CA LEU A 51 -15.07 -13.30 -2.87
C LEU A 51 -14.56 -14.15 -1.69
N THR A 52 -15.17 -15.32 -1.43
CA THR A 52 -14.66 -16.27 -0.44
C THR A 52 -13.27 -16.80 -0.83
N ALA A 53 -13.04 -17.13 -2.09
CA ALA A 53 -11.72 -17.58 -2.55
C ALA A 53 -10.67 -16.48 -2.43
N THR A 54 -11.03 -15.24 -2.72
CA THR A 54 -10.18 -14.07 -2.52
C THR A 54 -9.83 -13.90 -1.03
N ALA A 55 -10.82 -13.87 -0.14
CA ALA A 55 -10.62 -13.77 1.30
C ALA A 55 -9.70 -14.87 1.86
N LEU A 56 -9.92 -16.13 1.43
CA LEU A 56 -9.06 -17.25 1.83
C LEU A 56 -7.62 -17.11 1.34
N SER A 57 -7.41 -16.55 0.14
CA SER A 57 -6.06 -16.32 -0.39
C SER A 57 -5.26 -15.28 0.40
N LEU A 58 -5.95 -14.39 1.10
CA LEU A 58 -5.39 -13.30 1.89
C LEU A 58 -5.25 -13.65 3.38
N GLN A 59 -5.58 -14.88 3.78
CA GLN A 59 -5.45 -15.43 5.15
C GLN A 59 -5.79 -14.42 6.27
N LYS A 60 -6.90 -14.52 6.94
CA LYS A 60 -7.30 -13.73 8.14
C LYS A 60 -7.54 -12.22 8.00
N TYR A 61 -7.05 -11.55 6.95
CA TYR A 61 -7.16 -10.08 6.82
C TYR A 61 -8.39 -9.62 6.08
N SER A 62 -9.18 -10.54 5.52
CA SER A 62 -10.45 -10.20 4.91
C SER A 62 -11.52 -11.19 5.32
N CYS A 63 -12.71 -10.67 5.61
CA CYS A 63 -13.90 -11.48 5.82
C CYS A 63 -14.68 -11.54 4.52
N SER A 64 -15.07 -12.75 4.09
CA SER A 64 -15.85 -12.92 2.88
C SER A 64 -17.19 -12.18 2.90
N ASP A 65 -17.79 -12.05 4.08
CA ASP A 65 -19.06 -11.34 4.24
C ASP A 65 -18.87 -9.83 4.11
N SER A 66 -17.81 -9.26 4.70
CA SER A 66 -17.48 -7.84 4.52
C SER A 66 -17.14 -7.50 3.06
N LEU A 67 -16.42 -8.39 2.36
CA LEU A 67 -16.17 -8.24 0.92
C LEU A 67 -17.47 -8.29 0.10
N TYR A 68 -18.37 -9.18 0.48
CA TYR A 68 -19.66 -9.28 -0.18
C TYR A 68 -20.50 -8.02 0.05
N GLU A 69 -20.61 -7.55 1.27
CA GLU A 69 -21.31 -6.31 1.63
C GLU A 69 -20.72 -5.10 0.91
N PHE A 70 -19.39 -4.97 0.87
CA PHE A 70 -18.71 -3.91 0.16
C PHE A 70 -19.03 -3.91 -1.33
N THR A 71 -18.93 -5.06 -2.00
CA THR A 71 -19.15 -5.17 -3.44
C THR A 71 -20.61 -5.09 -3.87
N HIS A 72 -21.56 -5.40 -2.99
CA HIS A 72 -23.00 -5.40 -3.26
C HIS A 72 -23.74 -4.20 -2.62
N ARG A 73 -23.00 -3.28 -2.01
CA ARG A 73 -23.57 -2.02 -1.51
C ARG A 73 -24.20 -1.24 -2.65
N ASP A 74 -25.36 -0.67 -2.44
CA ASP A 74 -25.97 0.24 -3.41
C ASP A 74 -25.31 1.63 -3.31
N TYR A 75 -24.30 1.85 -4.13
CA TYR A 75 -23.60 3.12 -4.20
C TYR A 75 -24.42 4.23 -4.86
N SER A 76 -25.51 3.91 -5.56
CA SER A 76 -26.36 4.90 -6.24
C SER A 76 -27.19 5.77 -5.27
N VAL A 77 -27.34 5.33 -4.02
CA VAL A 77 -28.06 6.07 -2.98
C VAL A 77 -27.27 7.29 -2.46
N TYR A 78 -25.97 7.34 -2.75
CA TYR A 78 -25.10 8.46 -2.37
C TYR A 78 -24.99 9.46 -3.51
N ASN A 79 -24.95 10.76 -3.17
CA ASN A 79 -24.72 11.79 -4.18
C ASN A 79 -23.26 11.90 -4.57
N LYS A 80 -22.38 11.60 -3.61
CA LYS A 80 -20.95 11.56 -3.80
C LYS A 80 -20.41 10.31 -3.13
N VAL A 81 -19.61 9.56 -3.86
CA VAL A 81 -18.74 8.51 -3.35
C VAL A 81 -17.31 9.02 -3.51
N ILE A 82 -16.67 9.36 -2.41
CA ILE A 82 -15.37 10.03 -2.38
C ILE A 82 -14.30 9.02 -1.99
N VAL A 83 -13.36 8.74 -2.86
CA VAL A 83 -12.20 7.91 -2.57
C VAL A 83 -11.05 8.81 -2.15
N TRP A 84 -10.53 8.55 -0.95
CA TRP A 84 -9.31 9.19 -0.46
C TRP A 84 -8.12 8.33 -0.85
N HIS A 85 -7.16 8.93 -1.53
CA HIS A 85 -5.99 8.19 -1.99
C HIS A 85 -4.77 9.11 -2.15
N GLY A 86 -3.62 8.48 -2.18
CA GLY A 86 -2.37 9.07 -2.66
C GLY A 86 -1.84 8.23 -3.82
N ARG A 87 -0.54 8.01 -3.85
CA ARG A 87 0.15 7.37 -4.98
C ARG A 87 0.69 5.97 -4.66
N ASN A 88 0.22 5.32 -3.58
CA ASN A 88 0.54 3.92 -3.36
C ASN A 88 -0.39 2.99 -4.17
N ALA A 89 0.07 1.79 -4.43
CA ALA A 89 -0.68 0.84 -5.26
C ALA A 89 -2.03 0.43 -4.66
N GLU A 90 -2.14 0.34 -3.34
CA GLU A 90 -3.35 -0.06 -2.65
C GLU A 90 -4.46 0.98 -2.80
N GLU A 91 -4.13 2.25 -2.57
CA GLU A 91 -5.09 3.35 -2.66
C GLU A 91 -5.49 3.65 -4.11
N ILE A 92 -4.54 3.56 -5.06
CA ILE A 92 -4.86 3.70 -6.50
C ILE A 92 -5.76 2.54 -6.96
N LEU A 93 -5.49 1.31 -6.54
CA LEU A 93 -6.34 0.16 -6.90
C LEU A 93 -7.73 0.25 -6.26
N LEU A 94 -7.84 0.83 -5.07
CA LEU A 94 -9.14 1.11 -4.46
C LEU A 94 -9.95 2.08 -5.33
N LEU A 95 -9.33 3.14 -5.83
CA LEU A 95 -9.98 4.09 -6.74
C LEU A 95 -10.45 3.38 -8.02
N TYR A 96 -9.60 2.53 -8.61
CA TYR A 96 -9.98 1.75 -9.80
C TYR A 96 -11.13 0.78 -9.51
N TRP A 97 -11.13 0.15 -8.34
CA TRP A 97 -12.22 -0.74 -7.94
C TRP A 97 -13.52 0.02 -7.73
N MET A 98 -13.46 1.18 -7.08
CA MET A 98 -14.64 2.02 -6.89
C MET A 98 -15.23 2.52 -8.22
N ALA A 99 -14.42 2.75 -9.26
CA ALA A 99 -14.92 3.04 -10.59
C ALA A 99 -15.69 1.86 -11.23
N ASP A 100 -15.37 0.60 -10.86
CA ASP A 100 -16.15 -0.57 -11.31
C ASP A 100 -17.47 -0.72 -10.53
N LEU A 101 -17.53 -0.26 -9.28
CA LEU A 101 -18.69 -0.37 -8.39
C LEU A 101 -19.66 0.84 -8.45
N THR A 102 -19.19 1.97 -8.96
CA THR A 102 -19.96 3.21 -9.04
C THR A 102 -20.30 3.58 -10.49
N LYS A 103 -21.10 4.62 -10.66
CA LYS A 103 -21.42 5.18 -11.97
C LYS A 103 -20.86 6.61 -12.08
N ASP A 104 -21.72 7.58 -12.07
CA ASP A 104 -21.46 9.01 -12.35
C ASP A 104 -21.30 9.86 -11.06
N ASN A 105 -21.33 9.22 -9.91
CA ASN A 105 -21.22 9.85 -8.58
C ASN A 105 -19.86 9.60 -7.90
N LEU A 106 -18.84 9.15 -8.64
CA LEU A 106 -17.48 8.96 -8.13
C LEU A 106 -16.73 10.28 -8.08
N TYR A 107 -16.09 10.52 -6.96
CA TYR A 107 -15.17 11.62 -6.68
C TYR A 107 -13.88 11.09 -6.09
N GLU A 108 -12.82 11.85 -6.22
CA GLU A 108 -11.51 11.52 -5.65
C GLU A 108 -10.92 12.70 -4.89
N ILE A 109 -10.12 12.40 -3.87
CA ILE A 109 -9.18 13.31 -3.22
C ILE A 109 -7.82 12.64 -3.29
N ASP A 110 -6.93 13.19 -4.13
CA ASP A 110 -5.55 12.76 -4.23
C ASP A 110 -4.68 13.65 -3.33
N VAL A 111 -4.17 13.11 -2.24
CA VAL A 111 -3.34 13.89 -1.31
C VAL A 111 -2.01 14.32 -1.94
N ALA A 112 -1.56 13.69 -3.02
CA ALA A 112 -0.37 14.07 -3.75
C ALA A 112 -0.57 15.34 -4.61
N ASP A 113 -1.81 15.77 -4.83
CA ASP A 113 -2.10 17.02 -5.55
C ASP A 113 -1.84 18.27 -4.70
N CYS A 114 -1.79 18.13 -3.37
CA CYS A 114 -1.38 19.19 -2.48
C CYS A 114 0.15 19.27 -2.43
N LYS A 115 0.72 20.24 -3.18
CA LYS A 115 2.17 20.40 -3.31
C LYS A 115 2.86 20.68 -1.98
N GLU A 116 2.22 21.46 -1.14
CA GLU A 116 2.74 21.83 0.19
C GLU A 116 2.87 20.61 1.09
N VAL A 117 1.85 19.76 1.13
CA VAL A 117 1.87 18.48 1.86
C VAL A 117 2.95 17.57 1.30
N PHE A 118 3.06 17.49 -0.02
CA PHE A 118 4.05 16.65 -0.67
C PHE A 118 5.50 17.09 -0.37
N GLU A 119 5.77 18.40 -0.41
CA GLU A 119 7.11 18.92 -0.09
C GLU A 119 7.43 18.81 1.41
N GLU A 120 6.44 18.97 2.29
CA GLU A 120 6.60 18.74 3.73
C GLU A 120 6.85 17.26 4.02
N PHE A 121 6.08 16.36 3.43
CA PHE A 121 6.28 14.92 3.53
C PHE A 121 7.68 14.49 3.10
N LYS A 122 8.19 14.99 1.98
CA LYS A 122 9.57 14.73 1.55
C LYS A 122 10.61 15.19 2.54
N ARG A 123 10.35 16.29 3.23
CA ARG A 123 11.29 16.90 4.20
C ARG A 123 11.26 16.20 5.55
N THR A 124 10.08 15.83 6.03
CA THR A 124 9.84 15.31 7.38
C THR A 124 9.86 13.80 7.46
N SER A 125 9.54 13.12 6.34
CA SER A 125 9.49 11.66 6.31
C SER A 125 10.84 11.05 6.65
N LEU A 126 10.92 10.37 7.77
CA LEU A 126 12.07 9.58 8.19
C LEU A 126 12.37 8.44 7.22
N TYR A 127 11.38 8.02 6.47
CA TYR A 127 11.41 6.83 5.63
C TYR A 127 11.78 7.13 4.18
N HIS A 128 11.87 8.39 3.75
CA HIS A 128 12.10 8.75 2.34
C HIS A 128 11.31 7.87 1.36
N PHE A 129 10.08 7.51 1.71
CA PHE A 129 9.20 6.89 0.75
C PHE A 129 8.99 7.88 -0.39
N PRO A 130 9.29 7.49 -1.63
CA PRO A 130 9.08 8.39 -2.76
C PRO A 130 7.61 8.59 -3.06
N VAL A 131 6.72 7.85 -2.39
CA VAL A 131 5.29 7.75 -2.68
C VAL A 131 4.51 8.28 -1.49
N ILE A 132 3.74 9.33 -1.72
CA ILE A 132 2.82 9.87 -0.71
C ILE A 132 1.49 9.12 -0.76
N PHE A 133 0.91 8.84 0.41
CA PHE A 133 -0.39 8.20 0.56
C PHE A 133 -1.06 8.65 1.88
N VAL A 134 -2.37 8.48 1.99
CA VAL A 134 -3.15 9.09 3.08
C VAL A 134 -2.70 8.61 4.46
N GLU A 135 -2.40 7.32 4.61
CA GLU A 135 -1.93 6.75 5.88
C GLU A 135 -0.55 7.27 6.32
N ALA A 136 0.26 7.76 5.39
CA ALA A 136 1.59 8.31 5.71
C ALA A 136 1.56 9.74 6.23
N LEU A 137 0.43 10.44 6.13
CA LEU A 137 0.27 11.82 6.58
C LEU A 137 -0.21 11.86 8.03
N GLU A 138 0.35 12.77 8.81
CA GLU A 138 -0.14 13.03 10.15
C GLU A 138 -1.45 13.85 10.10
N ILE A 139 -2.26 13.75 11.15
CA ILE A 139 -3.56 14.43 11.18
C ILE A 139 -3.41 15.95 11.09
N GLU A 140 -2.39 16.51 11.73
CA GLU A 140 -2.08 17.93 11.72
C GLU A 140 -1.71 18.43 10.32
N GLU A 141 -1.14 17.57 9.47
CA GLU A 141 -0.86 17.88 8.07
C GLU A 141 -2.16 17.90 7.27
N LEU A 142 -3.04 16.95 7.52
CA LEU A 142 -4.33 16.88 6.85
C LEU A 142 -5.28 18.01 7.26
N GLU A 143 -5.30 18.43 8.53
CA GLU A 143 -6.21 19.48 9.05
C GLU A 143 -5.91 20.88 8.49
N ARG A 144 -4.72 21.09 7.91
CA ARG A 144 -4.31 22.42 7.38
C ARG A 144 -5.01 22.81 6.09
N TYR A 145 -5.63 21.87 5.40
CA TYR A 145 -6.12 22.07 4.02
C TYR A 145 -7.61 21.78 3.89
N ASP A 146 -8.29 22.53 3.05
CA ASP A 146 -9.70 22.30 2.71
C ASP A 146 -9.84 21.22 1.62
N TRP A 147 -9.65 19.96 2.03
CA TRP A 147 -9.71 18.82 1.10
C TRP A 147 -11.04 18.71 0.36
N LEU A 148 -12.15 19.05 1.02
CA LEU A 148 -13.48 18.92 0.44
C LEU A 148 -13.85 20.12 -0.43
N GLY A 149 -13.21 21.27 -0.25
CA GLY A 149 -13.42 22.47 -1.09
C GLY A 149 -12.44 22.55 -2.26
N GLU A 150 -11.14 22.38 -1.99
CA GLU A 150 -10.09 22.67 -2.96
C GLU A 150 -9.62 21.44 -3.75
N TYR A 151 -9.56 20.26 -3.09
CA TYR A 151 -8.96 19.06 -3.66
C TYR A 151 -9.96 18.00 -4.11
N LEU A 152 -11.26 18.17 -3.77
CA LEU A 152 -12.30 17.25 -4.22
C LEU A 152 -12.55 17.40 -5.73
N LYS A 153 -12.29 16.34 -6.47
CA LYS A 153 -12.50 16.30 -7.93
C LYS A 153 -13.56 15.28 -8.28
N LYS A 154 -14.47 15.67 -9.18
CA LYS A 154 -15.38 14.71 -9.80
C LYS A 154 -14.64 13.92 -10.86
N VAL A 155 -14.72 12.59 -10.81
CA VAL A 155 -14.19 11.72 -11.85
C VAL A 155 -15.05 11.86 -13.11
N GLY A 156 -14.44 12.33 -14.20
CA GLY A 156 -15.11 12.48 -15.51
C GLY A 156 -15.37 11.13 -16.17
N GLU A 157 -16.25 11.09 -17.18
CA GLU A 157 -16.64 9.85 -17.85
C GLU A 157 -15.46 9.10 -18.48
N GLU A 158 -14.56 9.82 -19.15
CA GLU A 158 -13.37 9.25 -19.76
C GLU A 158 -12.42 8.65 -18.71
N GLN A 159 -12.15 9.40 -17.65
CA GLN A 159 -11.31 8.96 -16.53
C GLN A 159 -11.93 7.79 -15.80
N HIS A 160 -13.25 7.81 -15.56
CA HIS A 160 -13.99 6.71 -14.96
C HIS A 160 -13.86 5.42 -15.81
N SER A 161 -14.01 5.53 -17.12
CA SER A 161 -13.85 4.41 -18.06
C SER A 161 -12.41 3.87 -18.04
N GLN A 162 -11.43 4.75 -17.94
CA GLN A 162 -10.02 4.37 -17.83
C GLN A 162 -9.75 3.64 -16.51
N TYR A 163 -10.24 4.14 -15.38
CA TYR A 163 -10.08 3.51 -14.08
C TYR A 163 -10.71 2.11 -14.05
N LYS A 164 -11.91 1.98 -14.63
CA LYS A 164 -12.59 0.68 -14.76
C LYS A 164 -11.78 -0.30 -15.63
N SER A 165 -11.19 0.15 -16.72
CA SER A 165 -10.32 -0.65 -17.58
C SER A 165 -9.04 -1.08 -16.84
N ASN A 166 -8.46 -0.18 -16.04
CA ASN A 166 -7.31 -0.48 -15.20
C ASN A 166 -7.66 -1.52 -14.12
N TRP A 167 -8.84 -1.42 -13.49
CA TRP A 167 -9.29 -2.45 -12.57
C TRP A 167 -9.42 -3.81 -13.24
N GLU A 168 -10.06 -3.87 -14.41
CA GLU A 168 -10.19 -5.10 -15.20
C GLU A 168 -8.83 -5.72 -15.55
N TYR A 169 -7.86 -4.91 -15.93
CA TYR A 169 -6.49 -5.37 -16.14
C TYR A 169 -5.89 -5.99 -14.89
N TRP A 170 -5.93 -5.28 -13.75
CA TRP A 170 -5.26 -5.72 -12.53
C TRP A 170 -5.92 -6.94 -11.88
N ARG A 171 -7.24 -7.06 -11.89
CA ARG A 171 -7.93 -8.24 -11.35
C ARG A 171 -7.68 -9.52 -12.15
N ASN A 172 -7.29 -9.39 -13.41
CA ASN A 172 -6.91 -10.52 -14.27
C ASN A 172 -5.41 -10.81 -14.26
N LYS A 173 -4.59 -9.89 -13.82
CA LYS A 173 -3.14 -10.06 -13.74
C LYS A 173 -2.74 -10.81 -12.48
N ARG A 174 -1.99 -11.89 -12.64
CA ARG A 174 -1.35 -12.57 -11.51
C ARG A 174 -0.19 -11.70 -11.02
N SER A 175 -0.18 -11.38 -9.74
CA SER A 175 0.88 -10.61 -9.10
C SER A 175 1.04 -11.07 -7.66
N PHE A 176 2.27 -11.15 -7.17
CA PHE A 176 2.55 -11.38 -5.76
C PHE A 176 2.35 -10.09 -4.97
N LEU A 177 2.98 -9.02 -5.42
CA LEU A 177 2.82 -7.66 -4.90
C LEU A 177 2.51 -6.69 -6.03
N ARG A 178 1.89 -5.56 -5.66
CA ARG A 178 1.64 -4.41 -6.53
C ARG A 178 2.25 -3.20 -5.84
N VAL A 179 3.14 -2.50 -6.52
CA VAL A 179 3.92 -1.40 -5.96
C VAL A 179 3.88 -0.19 -6.87
N CYS A 180 3.92 1.00 -6.29
CA CYS A 180 4.25 2.23 -7.02
C CYS A 180 5.63 2.67 -6.56
N ARG A 181 6.54 2.93 -7.50
CA ARG A 181 7.93 3.30 -7.18
C ARG A 181 8.15 4.79 -7.16
N ASP A 182 7.31 5.51 -7.86
CA ASP A 182 7.35 6.97 -8.00
C ASP A 182 5.96 7.56 -7.75
N ASN A 183 5.87 8.88 -7.59
CA ASN A 183 4.59 9.58 -7.44
C ASN A 183 3.87 9.77 -8.77
N ASP A 184 3.91 8.78 -9.62
CA ASP A 184 3.08 8.66 -10.80
C ASP A 184 1.93 7.66 -10.53
N TRP A 185 1.07 7.49 -11.51
CA TRP A 185 -0.04 6.54 -11.45
C TRP A 185 0.33 5.12 -11.91
N VAL A 186 1.63 4.85 -12.02
CA VAL A 186 2.12 3.57 -12.56
C VAL A 186 2.25 2.55 -11.43
N ILE A 187 1.47 1.48 -11.55
CA ILE A 187 1.56 0.32 -10.66
C ILE A 187 2.39 -0.75 -11.33
N ASP A 188 3.43 -1.20 -10.64
CA ASP A 188 4.26 -2.33 -11.06
C ASP A 188 3.78 -3.64 -10.43
N SER A 189 3.94 -4.73 -11.18
CA SER A 189 3.73 -6.08 -10.70
C SER A 189 5.05 -6.69 -10.25
N VAL A 190 5.10 -7.13 -9.01
CA VAL A 190 6.26 -7.87 -8.46
C VAL A 190 5.84 -9.33 -8.28
N ASP A 191 6.61 -10.24 -8.83
CA ASP A 191 6.45 -11.68 -8.64
C ASP A 191 7.48 -12.25 -7.65
N GLU A 192 7.29 -13.51 -7.28
CA GLU A 192 8.19 -14.20 -6.34
C GLU A 192 9.61 -14.34 -6.92
N GLU A 193 9.75 -14.49 -8.24
CA GLU A 193 11.06 -14.66 -8.91
C GLU A 193 11.90 -13.40 -8.79
N LEU A 194 11.28 -12.21 -8.91
CA LEU A 194 11.97 -10.94 -8.71
C LEU A 194 12.49 -10.82 -7.28
N ILE A 195 11.68 -11.21 -6.28
CA ILE A 195 12.10 -11.16 -4.87
C ILE A 195 13.27 -12.11 -4.62
N VAL A 196 13.21 -13.33 -5.17
CA VAL A 196 14.32 -14.31 -5.07
C VAL A 196 15.59 -13.78 -5.75
N LYS A 197 15.45 -13.14 -6.90
CA LYS A 197 16.58 -12.49 -7.57
C LYS A 197 17.18 -11.38 -6.70
N MET A 198 16.36 -10.48 -6.17
CA MET A 198 16.82 -9.42 -5.26
C MET A 198 17.59 -10.02 -4.07
N MET A 199 17.05 -11.09 -3.47
CA MET A 199 17.71 -11.81 -2.38
C MET A 199 19.12 -12.26 -2.80
N HIS A 200 19.27 -12.94 -3.93
CA HIS A 200 20.58 -13.39 -4.42
C HIS A 200 21.54 -12.25 -4.72
N ASP A 201 21.06 -11.17 -5.34
CA ASP A 201 21.88 -10.00 -5.67
C ASP A 201 22.41 -9.32 -4.39
N ILE A 202 21.59 -9.22 -3.34
CA ILE A 202 22.00 -8.67 -2.04
C ILE A 202 23.01 -9.60 -1.36
N MET A 203 22.74 -10.91 -1.31
CA MET A 203 23.60 -11.89 -0.66
C MET A 203 24.98 -11.99 -1.30
N ASN A 204 25.06 -11.81 -2.62
CA ASN A 204 26.34 -11.83 -3.37
C ASN A 204 27.12 -10.49 -3.24
N SER A 205 26.59 -9.49 -2.55
CA SER A 205 27.28 -8.21 -2.40
C SER A 205 28.38 -8.26 -1.35
N ASP A 206 29.48 -7.56 -1.59
CA ASP A 206 30.57 -7.38 -0.62
C ASP A 206 30.10 -6.82 0.73
N TYR A 207 29.01 -6.07 0.70
CA TYR A 207 28.41 -5.51 1.91
C TYR A 207 27.80 -6.61 2.78
N TYR A 208 26.98 -7.49 2.20
CA TYR A 208 26.33 -8.58 2.92
C TYR A 208 27.35 -9.53 3.55
N HIS A 209 28.41 -9.84 2.83
CA HIS A 209 29.48 -10.71 3.34
C HIS A 209 30.24 -10.13 4.55
N LYS A 210 30.29 -8.81 4.69
CA LYS A 210 30.93 -8.11 5.82
C LYS A 210 30.03 -7.98 7.05
N LEU A 211 28.74 -8.33 6.94
CA LEU A 211 27.82 -8.26 8.06
C LEU A 211 28.05 -9.42 9.04
N PRO A 212 27.88 -9.19 10.35
CA PRO A 212 27.79 -10.27 11.32
C PRO A 212 26.60 -11.19 10.99
N ASP A 213 26.74 -12.51 11.19
CA ASP A 213 25.72 -13.49 10.78
C ASP A 213 24.37 -13.25 11.43
N TRP A 214 24.33 -12.80 12.66
CA TRP A 214 23.10 -12.52 13.41
C TRP A 214 22.27 -11.35 12.86
N VAL A 215 22.87 -10.45 12.05
CA VAL A 215 22.13 -9.33 11.42
C VAL A 215 21.84 -9.56 9.95
N LYS A 216 22.47 -10.54 9.32
CA LYS A 216 22.36 -10.76 7.85
C LYS A 216 20.91 -10.90 7.40
N TYR A 217 20.13 -11.71 8.10
CA TYR A 217 18.73 -11.94 7.74
C TYR A 217 17.88 -10.66 7.88
N ALA A 218 18.03 -9.95 9.00
CA ALA A 218 17.31 -8.72 9.24
C ALA A 218 17.63 -7.64 8.18
N VAL A 219 18.90 -7.51 7.83
CA VAL A 219 19.34 -6.56 6.79
C VAL A 219 18.80 -6.97 5.42
N LEU A 220 18.88 -8.26 5.05
CA LEU A 220 18.35 -8.78 3.81
C LEU A 220 16.86 -8.46 3.66
N LEU A 221 16.06 -8.79 4.67
CA LEU A 221 14.63 -8.54 4.68
C LEU A 221 14.32 -7.04 4.63
N SER A 222 15.07 -6.23 5.37
CA SER A 222 14.91 -4.77 5.39
C SER A 222 15.21 -4.14 4.02
N ILE A 223 16.24 -4.61 3.31
CA ILE A 223 16.56 -4.09 1.98
C ILE A 223 15.47 -4.48 0.97
N ILE A 224 15.03 -5.76 0.97
CA ILE A 224 13.98 -6.22 0.05
C ILE A 224 12.68 -5.44 0.27
N THR A 225 12.22 -5.32 1.52
CA THR A 225 10.99 -4.61 1.84
C THR A 225 11.09 -3.12 1.51
N TYR A 226 12.25 -2.52 1.76
CA TYR A 226 12.50 -1.12 1.41
C TYR A 226 12.48 -0.89 -0.11
N ASP A 227 13.18 -1.71 -0.89
CA ASP A 227 13.24 -1.58 -2.35
C ASP A 227 11.88 -1.86 -3.02
N LEU A 228 11.01 -2.63 -2.34
CA LEU A 228 9.64 -2.89 -2.79
C LEU A 228 8.63 -1.87 -2.23
N TYR A 229 9.08 -0.87 -1.47
CA TYR A 229 8.20 0.11 -0.81
C TYR A 229 7.12 -0.54 0.07
N VAL A 230 7.44 -1.69 0.67
CA VAL A 230 6.58 -2.39 1.61
C VAL A 230 6.81 -1.81 3.00
N ASP A 231 5.80 -1.18 3.57
CA ASP A 231 5.85 -0.79 4.97
C ASP A 231 5.76 -2.02 5.88
N PHE A 232 6.47 -1.99 7.00
CA PHE A 232 6.40 -3.05 8.02
C PHE A 232 5.07 -3.09 8.77
N SER A 233 4.23 -2.07 8.67
CA SER A 233 2.83 -2.15 9.10
C SER A 233 2.07 -3.27 8.36
N HIS A 234 2.49 -3.60 7.15
CA HIS A 234 2.00 -4.76 6.39
C HIS A 234 2.68 -6.06 6.83
N LEU A 235 2.59 -6.41 8.12
CA LEU A 235 3.21 -7.61 8.72
C LEU A 235 3.00 -8.89 7.91
N PHE A 236 1.82 -9.06 7.32
CA PHE A 236 1.54 -10.24 6.50
C PHE A 236 2.43 -10.30 5.26
N VAL A 237 2.63 -9.18 4.58
CA VAL A 237 3.49 -9.12 3.38
C VAL A 237 4.93 -9.36 3.77
N CYS A 238 5.38 -8.75 4.86
CA CYS A 238 6.72 -8.98 5.40
C CYS A 238 6.93 -10.46 5.77
N ASN A 239 5.94 -11.11 6.41
CA ASN A 239 5.98 -12.54 6.70
C ASN A 239 6.06 -13.40 5.42
N ARG A 240 5.32 -13.03 4.37
CA ARG A 240 5.38 -13.78 3.09
C ARG A 240 6.72 -13.62 2.39
N ILE A 241 7.31 -12.42 2.43
CA ILE A 241 8.67 -12.18 1.92
C ILE A 241 9.68 -12.97 2.76
N ALA A 242 9.53 -12.94 4.10
CA ALA A 242 10.35 -13.71 5.02
C ALA A 242 10.28 -15.21 4.74
N ASP A 243 9.09 -15.77 4.59
CA ASP A 243 8.87 -17.17 4.22
C ASP A 243 9.53 -17.53 2.87
N LEU A 244 9.46 -16.62 1.91
CA LEU A 244 10.07 -16.83 0.60
C LEU A 244 11.59 -16.83 0.69
N VAL A 245 12.16 -15.88 1.45
CA VAL A 245 13.61 -15.80 1.71
C VAL A 245 14.09 -17.06 2.43
N LEU A 246 13.39 -17.50 3.49
CA LEU A 246 13.77 -18.69 4.25
C LEU A 246 13.70 -19.98 3.42
N ARG A 247 12.69 -20.14 2.57
CA ARG A 247 12.57 -21.33 1.70
C ARG A 247 13.70 -21.41 0.65
N ASN A 248 14.23 -20.28 0.23
CA ASN A 248 15.25 -20.21 -0.81
C ASN A 248 16.68 -20.10 -0.26
N ASN A 249 16.83 -20.01 1.06
CA ASN A 249 18.16 -19.88 1.68
C ASN A 249 18.34 -20.83 2.87
N LYS A 250 19.06 -21.95 2.64
CA LYS A 250 19.35 -22.95 3.66
C LYS A 250 20.30 -22.46 4.75
N GLU A 251 21.21 -21.54 4.43
CA GLU A 251 22.18 -21.01 5.41
C GLU A 251 21.49 -20.20 6.52
N ILE A 252 20.41 -19.50 6.19
CA ILE A 252 19.63 -18.72 7.17
C ILE A 252 18.84 -19.65 8.08
N THR A 253 18.34 -20.79 7.60
CA THR A 253 17.53 -21.73 8.39
C THR A 253 18.34 -22.49 9.43
N GLU A 254 19.65 -22.65 9.24
CA GLU A 254 20.53 -23.39 10.16
C GLU A 254 21.08 -22.51 11.30
N ASN A 255 21.13 -21.18 11.13
CA ASN A 255 21.78 -20.25 12.06
C ASN A 255 20.85 -19.41 12.95
N GLY A 256 19.57 -19.70 12.95
CA GLY A 256 18.63 -19.13 13.91
C GLY A 256 17.60 -18.17 13.29
N LEU A 257 16.36 -18.54 13.49
CA LEU A 257 15.18 -17.72 13.30
C LEU A 257 15.27 -16.52 14.24
N VAL A 258 15.59 -15.36 13.70
CA VAL A 258 15.29 -14.10 14.38
C VAL A 258 13.79 -13.87 14.24
N ASP A 259 13.08 -13.68 15.34
CA ASP A 259 11.66 -13.37 15.32
C ASP A 259 11.43 -12.08 14.51
N LEU A 260 10.36 -12.04 13.73
CA LEU A 260 10.02 -10.84 12.96
C LEU A 260 9.85 -9.62 13.88
N PHE A 261 9.40 -9.86 15.11
CA PHE A 261 9.29 -8.82 16.13
C PHE A 261 10.65 -8.24 16.53
N ASP A 262 11.68 -9.11 16.65
CA ASP A 262 13.06 -8.67 16.91
C ASP A 262 13.62 -7.85 15.74
N ILE A 263 13.25 -8.18 14.50
CA ILE A 263 13.64 -7.43 13.30
C ILE A 263 13.03 -6.02 13.34
N ILE A 264 11.76 -5.89 13.72
CA ILE A 264 11.08 -4.60 13.84
C ILE A 264 11.71 -3.74 14.93
N GLN A 265 11.90 -4.29 16.12
CA GLN A 265 12.56 -3.57 17.22
C GLN A 265 14.00 -3.19 16.87
N TRP A 266 14.72 -4.09 16.22
CA TRP A 266 16.09 -3.83 15.80
C TRP A 266 16.15 -2.74 14.72
N ARG A 267 15.20 -2.70 13.80
CA ARG A 267 15.09 -1.64 12.80
C ARG A 267 14.86 -0.28 13.44
N GLU A 268 13.96 -0.19 14.42
CA GLU A 268 13.71 1.05 15.15
C GLU A 268 14.96 1.53 15.88
N ALA A 269 15.66 0.64 16.59
CA ALA A 269 16.91 0.95 17.27
C ALA A 269 18.05 1.32 16.30
N TYR A 270 18.16 0.63 15.15
CA TYR A 270 19.23 0.84 14.19
C TYR A 270 19.03 2.07 13.30
N GLN A 271 17.79 2.46 13.07
CA GLN A 271 17.47 3.70 12.33
C GLN A 271 18.00 4.94 13.05
N PHE A 272 17.98 4.97 14.37
CA PHE A 272 18.50 6.11 15.15
C PHE A 272 20.02 6.27 15.05
N GLU A 273 20.78 5.18 14.92
CA GLU A 273 22.25 5.26 14.97
C GLU A 273 22.96 5.32 13.58
N ASN A 274 22.36 4.82 12.50
CA ASN A 274 23.08 4.54 11.25
C ASN A 274 22.43 5.05 9.95
N PHE A 275 21.52 6.00 10.02
CA PHE A 275 20.83 6.58 8.85
C PHE A 275 21.78 7.08 7.74
N GLY A 276 22.96 7.58 8.12
CA GLY A 276 23.99 7.99 7.17
C GLY A 276 24.66 6.84 6.39
N ARG A 277 24.68 5.62 6.95
CA ARG A 277 25.23 4.44 6.29
C ARG A 277 24.22 3.81 5.33
N PHE A 278 22.94 3.84 5.67
CA PHE A 278 21.85 3.34 4.82
C PHE A 278 21.72 4.16 3.52
N ARG A 279 21.88 5.49 3.58
CA ARG A 279 21.95 6.35 2.38
C ARG A 279 23.04 5.95 1.40
N ARG A 280 24.18 5.47 1.89
CA ARG A 280 25.30 5.01 1.03
C ARG A 280 24.96 3.67 0.36
N LEU A 281 24.20 2.81 1.00
CA LEU A 281 23.71 1.54 0.43
C LEU A 281 22.70 1.78 -0.68
N GLN A 282 21.79 2.73 -0.54
CA GLN A 282 20.88 3.13 -1.61
C GLN A 282 21.60 3.59 -2.87
N GLN A 283 22.68 4.36 -2.71
CA GLN A 283 23.48 4.81 -3.86
C GLN A 283 24.19 3.66 -4.55
N VAL A 284 24.60 2.62 -3.82
CA VAL A 284 25.18 1.41 -4.38
C VAL A 284 24.12 0.58 -5.10
N ASN A 285 22.95 0.38 -4.51
CA ASN A 285 21.85 -0.38 -5.13
C ASN A 285 21.28 0.32 -6.38
N LYS A 286 21.08 1.65 -6.35
CA LYS A 286 20.69 2.40 -7.56
C LYS A 286 21.70 2.24 -8.71
N ARG A 287 22.99 2.08 -8.41
CA ARG A 287 24.03 1.83 -9.41
C ARG A 287 24.06 0.38 -9.92
N LEU A 288 23.63 -0.58 -9.09
CA LEU A 288 23.52 -1.99 -9.48
C LEU A 288 22.27 -2.28 -10.30
N LEU A 289 21.16 -1.60 -10.01
CA LEU A 289 19.90 -1.73 -10.74
C LEU A 289 19.86 -0.90 -12.04
N ALA A 290 20.78 0.05 -12.23
CA ALA A 290 20.93 0.87 -13.43
C ALA A 290 21.90 0.27 -14.47
N LYS A 291 22.47 -0.89 -14.21
CA LYS A 291 23.24 -1.73 -15.14
C LYS A 291 22.46 -2.96 -15.56
#